data_b78220a8b117fa91db98bd6e7e5156aa
#
_entry.id   b78220a8b117fa91db98bd6e7e5156aa
#
_cell.length_a   1.000
_cell.length_b   1.000
_cell.length_c   1.000
_cell.angle_alpha   90.00
_cell.angle_beta   90.00
_cell.angle_gamma   90.00
#
_symmetry.space_group_name_H-M   'P 1'
#
loop_
_entity.id
_entity.type
_entity.pdbx_description
1 polymer ?
#
loop_
_entity_poly.entity_id
_entity_poly.type
_entity_poly.pdbx_seq_one_letter_code
_entity_poly.pdbx_strand_id
1 'polypeptide(L)'
;MPIRKSNDTLFYLIGIIPVVWLALLLAQSLGGGLPELLRNLTSALEQPTNIVWTDKSLPTILICLAAYGMAVLLYRTNQGRTRDGEEHGSAAWATPASVNAQFAQKDSIPLTQHVRLGLDTHKHRRSLNVLVIGGSGAAKTRSFVLPNILTANTNYVITDPKSEVLLATGGYLKEQGYDVRVLNLVNLEQSDGYNPFCYLRDEKDVLKLVNNLIQSTTPKGSHESDPFWTKAETALLQAIILMLFQEAPEYEQNFSMVMRVLEYAEVREEDERHVSPLDLLFESIERRKPDSVAVRQYKVFKLAAGKTAKSILVSTAVRLAPFNLPQIQALTEHDDMDLYTLGEKKVALYAVIPDNDNTFVRPDRAPCNAEKWYCPA
;
A
#
# COMPACT_ATOMS: atom_id res chain seq x y z
N MET A 1 2.68 -40.34 13.02
CA MET A 1 2.73 -41.64 13.75
C MET A 1 1.78 -41.53 14.92
N PRO A 2 0.82 -42.41 15.12
CA PRO A 2 -0.05 -42.35 16.29
C PRO A 2 0.77 -42.75 17.52
N ILE A 3 0.86 -41.87 18.46
CA ILE A 3 1.50 -42.13 19.75
C ILE A 3 0.71 -43.23 20.44
N ARG A 4 1.40 -44.36 20.68
CA ARG A 4 0.93 -45.55 21.41
C ARG A 4 0.46 -45.08 22.78
N LYS A 5 -0.84 -45.06 23.04
CA LYS A 5 -1.38 -44.95 24.41
C LYS A 5 -0.80 -46.09 25.22
N SER A 6 0.27 -45.84 25.92
CA SER A 6 0.89 -46.73 26.87
C SER A 6 -0.15 -47.11 27.93
N ASN A 7 -0.12 -48.33 28.43
CA ASN A 7 -0.94 -48.81 29.55
C ASN A 7 -0.50 -48.17 30.88
N ASP A 8 -0.39 -46.87 30.92
CA ASP A 8 0.05 -46.07 32.07
C ASP A 8 -0.87 -46.32 33.30
N THR A 9 -2.11 -46.71 33.06
CA THR A 9 -3.07 -47.06 34.10
C THR A 9 -2.58 -48.20 34.95
N LEU A 10 -1.89 -49.21 34.37
CA LEU A 10 -1.33 -50.34 35.11
C LEU A 10 -0.18 -49.87 36.08
N PHE A 11 0.67 -48.94 35.59
CA PHE A 11 1.76 -48.38 36.42
C PHE A 11 1.23 -47.59 37.61
N TYR A 12 0.14 -46.82 37.42
CA TYR A 12 -0.49 -46.12 38.55
C TYR A 12 -1.16 -47.06 39.53
N LEU A 13 -1.73 -48.17 39.12
CA LEU A 13 -2.27 -49.19 39.99
C LEU A 13 -1.17 -49.90 40.80
N ILE A 14 -0.05 -50.24 40.18
CA ILE A 14 1.11 -50.84 40.88
C ILE A 14 1.71 -49.87 41.88
N GLY A 15 1.71 -48.55 41.56
CA GLY A 15 2.18 -47.48 42.47
C GLY A 15 1.38 -47.35 43.78
N ILE A 16 0.16 -47.90 43.85
CA ILE A 16 -0.64 -47.88 45.08
C ILE A 16 0.03 -48.77 46.19
N ILE A 17 0.66 -49.89 45.78
CA ILE A 17 1.27 -50.82 46.75
C ILE A 17 2.34 -50.13 47.62
N PRO A 18 3.37 -49.45 47.07
CA PRO A 18 4.35 -48.75 47.89
C PRO A 18 3.75 -47.59 48.70
N VAL A 19 2.69 -46.93 48.19
CA VAL A 19 2.02 -45.83 48.89
C VAL A 19 1.29 -46.35 50.14
N VAL A 20 0.58 -47.48 50.05
CA VAL A 20 -0.08 -48.12 51.19
C VAL A 20 0.94 -48.62 52.22
N TRP A 21 2.03 -49.23 51.74
CA TRP A 21 3.12 -49.67 52.62
C TRP A 21 3.75 -48.47 53.32
N LEU A 22 4.05 -47.40 52.71
CA LEU A 22 4.62 -46.18 53.30
C LEU A 22 3.62 -45.51 54.25
N ALA A 23 2.33 -45.53 53.92
CA ALA A 23 1.27 -45.04 54.82
C ALA A 23 1.15 -45.83 56.10
N LEU A 24 1.37 -47.15 56.06
CA LEU A 24 1.38 -48.04 57.30
C LEU A 24 2.59 -47.72 58.19
N LEU A 25 3.77 -47.52 57.62
CA LEU A 25 4.96 -47.10 58.36
C LEU A 25 4.77 -45.73 59.01
N LEU A 26 4.19 -44.77 58.31
CA LEU A 26 3.84 -43.46 58.81
C LEU A 26 2.82 -43.54 59.94
N ALA A 27 1.80 -44.39 59.83
CA ALA A 27 0.77 -44.56 60.86
C ALA A 27 1.32 -45.00 62.19
N GLN A 28 2.32 -45.89 62.22
CA GLN A 28 3.01 -46.35 63.45
C GLN A 28 3.82 -45.23 64.11
N SER A 29 4.30 -44.26 63.31
CA SER A 29 5.11 -43.15 63.78
C SER A 29 4.28 -41.95 64.31
N LEU A 30 2.97 -41.95 64.09
CA LEU A 30 2.04 -40.88 64.45
C LEU A 30 1.65 -40.99 65.97
N GLY A 31 2.58 -40.85 66.91
CA GLY A 31 2.34 -40.93 68.35
C GLY A 31 3.19 -39.95 69.10
N GLY A 32 2.86 -38.65 69.07
CA GLY A 32 3.61 -37.63 69.78
C GLY A 32 3.91 -36.38 68.96
N GLY A 33 4.75 -35.49 69.49
CA GLY A 33 5.15 -34.27 68.78
C GLY A 33 6.09 -34.55 67.62
N LEU A 34 6.39 -33.50 66.80
CA LEU A 34 7.22 -33.57 65.59
C LEU A 34 8.60 -34.27 65.83
N PRO A 35 9.30 -34.08 66.93
CA PRO A 35 10.56 -34.80 67.24
C PRO A 35 10.39 -36.33 67.45
N GLU A 36 9.28 -36.75 68.08
CA GLU A 36 8.98 -38.17 68.26
C GLU A 36 8.57 -38.85 66.97
N LEU A 37 7.83 -38.14 66.07
CA LEU A 37 7.46 -38.61 64.77
C LEU A 37 8.70 -38.90 63.91
N LEU A 38 9.69 -37.99 63.90
CA LEU A 38 10.95 -38.20 63.13
C LEU A 38 11.75 -39.41 63.73
N ARG A 39 11.86 -39.53 65.00
CA ARG A 39 12.56 -40.67 65.63
C ARG A 39 11.86 -41.99 65.35
N ASN A 40 10.54 -42.06 65.51
CA ASN A 40 9.77 -43.26 65.29
C ASN A 40 9.77 -43.65 63.79
N LEU A 41 9.77 -42.65 62.85
CA LEU A 41 9.90 -42.90 61.44
C LEU A 41 11.27 -43.51 61.12
N THR A 42 12.35 -43.01 61.70
CA THR A 42 13.69 -43.55 61.47
C THR A 42 13.73 -45.03 61.93
N SER A 43 13.18 -45.35 63.13
CA SER A 43 13.09 -46.72 63.63
C SER A 43 12.19 -47.62 62.78
N ALA A 44 11.09 -47.10 62.25
CA ALA A 44 10.21 -47.85 61.32
C ALA A 44 10.87 -48.14 59.99
N LEU A 45 11.74 -47.25 59.52
CA LEU A 45 12.54 -47.47 58.32
C LEU A 45 13.70 -48.45 58.50
N GLU A 46 14.23 -48.60 59.72
CA GLU A 46 15.24 -49.61 60.03
C GLU A 46 14.68 -51.05 59.97
N GLN A 47 13.35 -51.20 60.24
CA GLN A 47 12.67 -52.48 60.17
C GLN A 47 11.43 -52.44 59.32
N PRO A 48 11.57 -52.30 57.96
CA PRO A 48 10.49 -52.02 57.04
C PRO A 48 9.45 -53.13 56.85
N THR A 49 9.75 -54.35 57.31
CA THR A 49 8.87 -55.50 57.22
C THR A 49 7.97 -55.67 58.51
N ASN A 50 8.28 -54.96 59.61
CA ASN A 50 7.49 -55.08 60.84
C ASN A 50 6.34 -54.07 60.80
N ILE A 51 5.23 -54.46 60.13
CA ILE A 51 4.03 -53.62 59.98
C ILE A 51 3.06 -53.97 61.14
N VAL A 52 2.79 -52.99 61.99
CA VAL A 52 1.78 -53.10 63.04
C VAL A 52 0.57 -52.25 62.70
N TRP A 53 -0.61 -52.85 62.76
CA TRP A 53 -1.86 -52.13 62.57
C TRP A 53 -2.26 -51.32 63.78
N THR A 54 -2.45 -50.02 63.61
CA THR A 54 -2.85 -49.08 64.67
C THR A 54 -4.18 -48.41 64.34
N ASP A 55 -4.89 -47.84 65.31
CA ASP A 55 -6.16 -47.11 65.06
C ASP A 55 -5.99 -45.95 64.03
N LYS A 56 -4.77 -45.47 63.87
CA LYS A 56 -4.43 -44.41 62.91
C LYS A 56 -4.08 -44.94 61.54
N SER A 57 -3.98 -46.24 61.31
CA SER A 57 -3.57 -46.85 60.03
C SER A 57 -4.57 -46.53 58.91
N LEU A 58 -5.86 -46.69 59.18
CA LEU A 58 -6.89 -46.45 58.18
C LEU A 58 -6.97 -44.98 57.66
N PRO A 59 -7.03 -43.97 58.56
CA PRO A 59 -7.05 -42.59 58.14
C PRO A 59 -5.78 -42.14 57.37
N THR A 60 -4.60 -42.65 57.82
CA THR A 60 -3.32 -42.33 57.14
C THR A 60 -3.25 -42.93 55.77
N ILE A 61 -3.71 -44.16 55.56
CA ILE A 61 -3.81 -44.78 54.26
C ILE A 61 -4.72 -43.97 53.32
N LEU A 62 -5.89 -43.51 53.80
CA LEU A 62 -6.84 -42.73 53.02
C LEU A 62 -6.23 -41.38 52.59
N ILE A 63 -5.52 -40.69 53.49
CA ILE A 63 -4.85 -39.41 53.20
C ILE A 63 -3.73 -39.62 52.18
N CYS A 64 -2.89 -40.65 52.34
CA CYS A 64 -1.81 -40.94 51.39
C CYS A 64 -2.33 -41.34 50.00
N LEU A 65 -3.39 -42.11 49.92
CA LEU A 65 -4.05 -42.46 48.67
C LEU A 65 -4.70 -41.23 47.99
N ALA A 66 -5.31 -40.34 48.75
CA ALA A 66 -5.86 -39.10 48.23
C ALA A 66 -4.75 -38.21 47.69
N ALA A 67 -3.63 -38.05 48.42
CA ALA A 67 -2.47 -37.29 47.95
C ALA A 67 -1.85 -37.90 46.69
N TYR A 68 -1.71 -39.23 46.65
CA TYR A 68 -1.24 -39.96 45.47
C TYR A 68 -2.18 -39.76 44.26
N GLY A 69 -3.48 -39.91 44.45
CA GLY A 69 -4.49 -39.65 43.40
C GLY A 69 -4.43 -38.23 42.88
N MET A 70 -4.26 -37.24 43.77
CA MET A 70 -4.09 -35.84 43.40
C MET A 70 -2.81 -35.64 42.58
N ALA A 71 -1.69 -36.23 42.99
CA ALA A 71 -0.42 -36.14 42.24
C ALA A 71 -0.53 -36.77 40.83
N VAL A 72 -1.17 -37.93 40.70
CA VAL A 72 -1.43 -38.59 39.40
C VAL A 72 -2.34 -37.72 38.54
N LEU A 73 -3.35 -37.11 39.12
CA LEU A 73 -4.29 -36.22 38.43
C LEU A 73 -3.59 -34.94 37.91
N LEU A 74 -2.76 -34.32 38.75
CA LEU A 74 -1.93 -33.17 38.37
C LEU A 74 -0.93 -33.55 37.27
N TYR A 75 -0.28 -34.70 37.38
CA TYR A 75 0.66 -35.19 36.38
C TYR A 75 -0.03 -35.39 35.01
N ARG A 76 -1.20 -36.06 35.01
CA ARG A 76 -2.00 -36.26 33.77
C ARG A 76 -2.50 -34.93 33.18
N THR A 77 -2.93 -33.99 34.00
CA THR A 77 -3.43 -32.70 33.57
C THR A 77 -2.29 -31.86 32.97
N ASN A 78 -1.07 -32.00 33.46
CA ASN A 78 0.08 -31.26 32.99
C ASN A 78 0.67 -31.86 31.70
N GLN A 79 0.56 -33.17 31.47
CA GLN A 79 0.99 -33.83 30.21
C GLN A 79 0.19 -33.37 28.98
N GLY A 80 -1.05 -32.92 29.17
CA GLY A 80 -1.90 -32.43 28.05
C GLY A 80 -1.59 -31.02 27.58
N ARG A 81 -0.63 -30.31 28.16
CA ARG A 81 -0.30 -28.91 27.85
C ARG A 81 0.89 -28.76 26.89
N THR A 82 1.65 -29.82 26.63
CA THR A 82 2.72 -29.81 25.64
C THR A 82 2.17 -30.26 24.27
N ARG A 83 2.22 -29.39 23.29
CA ARG A 83 1.92 -29.73 21.90
C ARG A 83 3.24 -30.11 21.22
N ASP A 84 3.50 -31.40 21.11
CA ASP A 84 4.71 -31.91 20.46
C ASP A 84 4.76 -31.42 19.01
N GLY A 85 5.84 -30.74 18.65
CA GLY A 85 6.05 -30.19 17.31
C GLY A 85 5.52 -28.77 17.11
N GLU A 86 4.95 -28.12 18.14
CA GLU A 86 4.49 -26.73 18.09
C GLU A 86 5.31 -25.81 19.03
N GLU A 87 6.53 -26.19 19.38
CA GLU A 87 7.42 -25.47 20.31
C GLU A 87 7.72 -24.02 19.86
N HIS A 88 7.63 -23.74 18.57
CA HIS A 88 7.81 -22.42 17.96
C HIS A 88 6.53 -21.80 17.41
N GLY A 89 5.37 -22.32 17.74
CA GLY A 89 4.06 -21.88 17.30
C GLY A 89 3.37 -22.86 16.37
N SER A 90 2.05 -22.74 16.23
CA SER A 90 1.21 -23.61 15.40
C SER A 90 1.21 -23.23 13.91
N ALA A 91 2.05 -22.27 13.49
CA ALA A 91 2.12 -21.82 12.11
C ALA A 91 2.69 -22.92 11.21
N ALA A 92 1.92 -23.36 10.24
CA ALA A 92 2.33 -24.33 9.23
C ALA A 92 2.02 -23.79 7.83
N TRP A 93 2.78 -24.25 6.83
CA TRP A 93 2.50 -23.94 5.44
C TRP A 93 1.15 -24.52 5.04
N ALA A 94 0.27 -23.64 4.56
CA ALA A 94 -1.03 -24.06 4.04
C ALA A 94 -0.89 -24.71 2.65
N THR A 95 -1.75 -25.67 2.32
CA THR A 95 -1.81 -26.22 0.98
C THR A 95 -2.53 -25.24 0.02
N PRO A 96 -2.18 -25.21 -1.28
CA PRO A 96 -2.89 -24.36 -2.26
C PRO A 96 -4.41 -24.57 -2.25
N ALA A 97 -4.86 -25.80 -2.06
CA ALA A 97 -6.28 -26.14 -1.99
C ALA A 97 -6.97 -25.48 -0.78
N SER A 98 -6.35 -25.52 0.40
CA SER A 98 -6.92 -24.89 1.61
C SER A 98 -6.94 -23.36 1.50
N VAL A 99 -5.91 -22.76 0.88
CA VAL A 99 -5.85 -21.31 0.63
C VAL A 99 -6.96 -20.90 -0.35
N ASN A 100 -7.10 -21.62 -1.46
CA ASN A 100 -8.12 -21.31 -2.45
C ASN A 100 -9.55 -21.50 -1.91
N ALA A 101 -9.78 -22.52 -1.08
CA ALA A 101 -11.10 -22.71 -0.44
C ALA A 101 -11.51 -21.50 0.43
N GLN A 102 -10.53 -20.79 1.00
CA GLN A 102 -10.77 -19.64 1.86
C GLN A 102 -10.80 -18.32 1.08
N PHE A 103 -9.95 -18.14 0.08
CA PHE A 103 -9.66 -16.85 -0.52
C PHE A 103 -10.02 -16.73 -2.01
N ALA A 104 -10.13 -17.85 -2.76
CA ALA A 104 -10.48 -17.77 -4.16
C ALA A 104 -11.97 -17.49 -4.36
N GLN A 105 -12.26 -16.75 -5.43
CA GLN A 105 -13.62 -16.41 -5.88
C GLN A 105 -13.72 -16.61 -7.39
N LYS A 106 -14.90 -16.36 -7.98
CA LYS A 106 -15.09 -16.42 -9.44
C LYS A 106 -14.12 -15.43 -10.11
N ASP A 107 -14.11 -14.20 -9.64
CA ASP A 107 -13.19 -13.17 -10.10
C ASP A 107 -12.02 -13.05 -9.11
N SER A 108 -10.82 -13.35 -9.56
CA SER A 108 -9.66 -13.53 -8.70
C SER A 108 -8.38 -13.07 -9.39
N ILE A 109 -7.41 -12.63 -8.58
CA ILE A 109 -6.04 -12.38 -8.96
C ILE A 109 -5.26 -13.71 -8.86
N PRO A 110 -4.68 -14.27 -9.94
CA PRO A 110 -3.74 -15.37 -9.86
C PRO A 110 -2.43 -14.88 -9.20
N LEU A 111 -2.18 -15.32 -7.98
CA LEU A 111 -0.95 -15.03 -7.24
C LEU A 111 0.19 -15.95 -7.68
N THR A 112 -0.13 -17.21 -7.93
CA THR A 112 0.78 -18.23 -8.46
C THR A 112 0.01 -19.14 -9.40
N GLN A 113 0.69 -20.15 -9.99
CA GLN A 113 0.03 -21.14 -10.82
C GLN A 113 -1.14 -21.84 -10.09
N HIS A 114 -1.06 -21.99 -8.77
CA HIS A 114 -2.01 -22.78 -7.98
C HIS A 114 -2.81 -22.00 -6.95
N VAL A 115 -2.47 -20.71 -6.70
CA VAL A 115 -3.11 -19.91 -5.67
C VAL A 115 -3.74 -18.66 -6.27
N ARG A 116 -4.99 -18.41 -5.89
CA ARG A 116 -5.79 -17.25 -6.33
C ARG A 116 -6.33 -16.47 -5.15
N LEU A 117 -6.43 -15.16 -5.31
CA LEU A 117 -7.03 -14.24 -4.34
C LEU A 117 -8.25 -13.58 -4.98
N GLY A 118 -9.41 -13.70 -4.36
CA GLY A 118 -10.65 -13.08 -4.85
C GLY A 118 -10.58 -11.55 -4.86
N LEU A 119 -11.31 -10.92 -5.77
CA LEU A 119 -11.37 -9.45 -5.86
C LEU A 119 -12.29 -8.82 -4.80
N ASP A 120 -13.30 -9.55 -4.31
CA ASP A 120 -14.20 -9.05 -3.27
C ASP A 120 -13.52 -9.13 -1.89
N THR A 121 -12.96 -8.01 -1.47
CA THR A 121 -12.24 -7.87 -0.20
C THR A 121 -13.15 -7.99 1.02
N HIS A 122 -14.46 -7.74 0.90
CA HIS A 122 -15.41 -7.87 2.00
C HIS A 122 -15.56 -9.32 2.47
N LYS A 123 -15.46 -10.28 1.53
CA LYS A 123 -15.59 -11.71 1.85
C LYS A 123 -14.39 -12.25 2.61
N HIS A 124 -13.17 -11.88 2.21
CA HIS A 124 -11.96 -12.47 2.80
C HIS A 124 -11.17 -11.50 3.69
N ARG A 125 -11.53 -10.22 3.72
CA ARG A 125 -10.92 -9.16 4.55
C ARG A 125 -9.39 -9.05 4.38
N ARG A 126 -8.90 -9.20 3.16
CA ARG A 126 -7.48 -9.06 2.80
C ARG A 126 -7.29 -7.93 1.80
N SER A 127 -6.17 -7.21 1.90
CA SER A 127 -5.75 -6.25 0.89
C SER A 127 -5.43 -6.95 -0.43
N LEU A 128 -5.72 -6.27 -1.54
CA LEU A 128 -5.34 -6.71 -2.88
C LEU A 128 -3.94 -6.22 -3.29
N ASN A 129 -3.24 -5.50 -2.41
CA ASN A 129 -1.88 -5.07 -2.68
C ASN A 129 -0.93 -6.27 -2.70
N VAL A 130 -0.27 -6.49 -3.83
CA VAL A 130 0.66 -7.60 -4.03
C VAL A 130 2.03 -7.05 -4.35
N LEU A 131 3.04 -7.49 -3.59
CA LEU A 131 4.44 -7.18 -3.85
C LEU A 131 5.13 -8.43 -4.42
N VAL A 132 5.64 -8.32 -5.67
CA VAL A 132 6.38 -9.39 -6.34
C VAL A 132 7.86 -9.03 -6.36
N ILE A 133 8.68 -9.81 -5.65
CA ILE A 133 10.12 -9.59 -5.53
C ILE A 133 10.88 -10.64 -6.33
N GLY A 134 11.87 -10.18 -7.07
CA GLY A 134 12.78 -11.06 -7.84
C GLY A 134 13.84 -10.26 -8.59
N GLY A 135 14.98 -10.85 -8.85
CA GLY A 135 16.05 -10.26 -9.63
C GLY A 135 15.68 -10.04 -11.10
N SER A 136 16.58 -9.48 -11.87
CA SER A 136 16.43 -9.40 -13.34
C SER A 136 16.36 -10.81 -13.93
N GLY A 137 15.48 -11.02 -14.92
CA GLY A 137 15.28 -12.35 -15.51
C GLY A 137 14.46 -13.34 -14.69
N ALA A 138 14.02 -13.00 -13.46
CA ALA A 138 13.19 -13.87 -12.61
C ALA A 138 11.75 -14.07 -13.12
N ALA A 139 11.45 -13.70 -14.34
CA ALA A 139 10.16 -13.86 -15.02
C ALA A 139 8.97 -13.20 -14.30
N LYS A 140 9.17 -12.12 -13.53
CA LYS A 140 8.08 -11.40 -12.82
C LYS A 140 6.93 -11.00 -13.75
N THR A 141 7.26 -10.37 -14.87
CA THR A 141 6.26 -9.95 -15.87
C THR A 141 5.54 -11.16 -16.44
N ARG A 142 6.28 -12.19 -16.87
CA ARG A 142 5.72 -13.40 -17.49
C ARG A 142 4.88 -14.23 -16.54
N SER A 143 5.29 -14.35 -15.26
CA SER A 143 4.66 -15.26 -14.30
C SER A 143 3.54 -14.60 -13.49
N PHE A 144 3.56 -13.26 -13.35
CA PHE A 144 2.56 -12.56 -12.56
C PHE A 144 1.78 -11.52 -13.37
N VAL A 145 2.45 -10.57 -14.03
CA VAL A 145 1.77 -9.44 -14.69
C VAL A 145 0.91 -9.92 -15.84
N LEU A 146 1.49 -10.65 -16.82
CA LEU A 146 0.74 -11.12 -17.99
C LEU A 146 -0.44 -12.05 -17.62
N PRO A 147 -0.30 -13.07 -16.75
CA PRO A 147 -1.43 -13.89 -16.33
C PRO A 147 -2.56 -13.09 -15.69
N ASN A 148 -2.23 -12.05 -14.90
CA ASN A 148 -3.24 -11.21 -14.27
C ASN A 148 -4.00 -10.35 -15.29
N ILE A 149 -3.33 -9.77 -16.27
CA ILE A 149 -3.97 -8.99 -17.33
C ILE A 149 -4.84 -9.89 -18.22
N LEU A 150 -4.36 -11.09 -18.55
CA LEU A 150 -5.07 -12.06 -19.39
C LEU A 150 -6.32 -12.64 -18.72
N THR A 151 -6.53 -12.45 -17.41
CA THR A 151 -7.81 -12.79 -16.78
C THR A 151 -8.97 -11.91 -17.25
N ALA A 152 -8.69 -10.69 -17.72
CA ALA A 152 -9.65 -9.74 -18.27
C ALA A 152 -10.90 -9.53 -17.37
N ASN A 153 -10.70 -9.46 -16.06
CA ASN A 153 -11.77 -9.44 -15.06
C ASN A 153 -11.91 -8.13 -14.29
N THR A 154 -11.06 -7.13 -14.58
CA THR A 154 -11.07 -5.82 -13.95
C THR A 154 -10.59 -4.75 -14.94
N ASN A 155 -10.59 -3.48 -14.55
CA ASN A 155 -9.90 -2.42 -15.28
C ASN A 155 -8.40 -2.46 -14.97
N TYR A 156 -7.59 -2.00 -15.92
CA TYR A 156 -6.15 -2.05 -15.80
C TYR A 156 -5.53 -0.67 -16.02
N VAL A 157 -4.61 -0.30 -15.13
CA VAL A 157 -3.66 0.80 -15.35
C VAL A 157 -2.26 0.20 -15.21
N ILE A 158 -1.51 0.20 -16.29
CA ILE A 158 -0.27 -0.57 -16.43
C ILE A 158 0.87 0.37 -16.77
N THR A 159 1.91 0.40 -15.96
CA THR A 159 3.18 1.01 -16.33
C THR A 159 4.05 -0.01 -17.05
N ASP A 160 4.44 0.31 -18.31
CA ASP A 160 5.14 -0.62 -19.18
C ASP A 160 6.40 0.04 -19.79
N PRO A 161 7.56 -0.04 -19.11
CA PRO A 161 8.77 0.66 -19.56
C PRO A 161 9.30 0.23 -20.92
N LYS A 162 8.93 -0.95 -21.40
CA LYS A 162 9.46 -1.54 -22.64
C LYS A 162 8.41 -1.83 -23.70
N SER A 163 7.16 -1.45 -23.48
CA SER A 163 6.01 -1.82 -24.31
C SER A 163 5.77 -3.34 -24.44
N GLU A 164 6.49 -4.17 -23.65
CA GLU A 164 6.37 -5.64 -23.72
C GLU A 164 4.97 -6.11 -23.35
N VAL A 165 4.39 -5.47 -22.32
CA VAL A 165 3.08 -5.84 -21.78
C VAL A 165 1.98 -5.40 -22.76
N LEU A 166 2.07 -4.18 -23.30
CA LEU A 166 1.14 -3.68 -24.31
C LEU A 166 1.12 -4.59 -25.55
N LEU A 167 2.31 -4.91 -26.09
CA LEU A 167 2.43 -5.77 -27.27
C LEU A 167 1.88 -7.19 -27.02
N ALA A 168 2.05 -7.71 -25.80
CA ALA A 168 1.61 -9.06 -25.45
C ALA A 168 0.11 -9.15 -25.13
N THR A 169 -0.53 -8.08 -24.65
CA THR A 169 -1.88 -8.16 -24.07
C THR A 169 -2.89 -7.18 -24.67
N GLY A 170 -2.44 -6.10 -25.34
CA GLY A 170 -3.32 -5.05 -25.84
C GLY A 170 -4.32 -5.56 -26.90
N GLY A 171 -3.86 -6.40 -27.84
CA GLY A 171 -4.74 -7.01 -28.83
C GLY A 171 -5.79 -7.93 -28.20
N TYR A 172 -5.37 -8.79 -27.27
CA TYR A 172 -6.28 -9.68 -26.55
C TYR A 172 -7.34 -8.89 -25.77
N LEU A 173 -6.96 -7.83 -25.07
CA LEU A 173 -7.93 -7.02 -24.32
C LEU A 173 -8.93 -6.33 -25.22
N LYS A 174 -8.51 -5.84 -26.41
CA LYS A 174 -9.44 -5.31 -27.42
C LYS A 174 -10.47 -6.35 -27.85
N GLU A 175 -10.04 -7.58 -28.09
CA GLU A 175 -10.95 -8.71 -28.40
C GLU A 175 -11.91 -9.04 -27.26
N GLN A 176 -11.50 -8.81 -26.00
CA GLN A 176 -12.35 -8.96 -24.81
C GLN A 176 -13.28 -7.74 -24.56
N GLY A 177 -13.29 -6.77 -25.47
CA GLY A 177 -14.15 -5.58 -25.42
C GLY A 177 -13.64 -4.48 -24.50
N TYR A 178 -12.33 -4.44 -24.24
CA TYR A 178 -11.70 -3.32 -23.54
C TYR A 178 -11.43 -2.16 -24.47
N ASP A 179 -11.65 -0.97 -23.99
CA ASP A 179 -11.12 0.26 -24.54
C ASP A 179 -9.65 0.39 -24.11
N VAL A 180 -8.74 0.17 -25.08
CA VAL A 180 -7.30 0.16 -24.82
C VAL A 180 -6.73 1.53 -25.16
N ARG A 181 -6.24 2.23 -24.15
CA ARG A 181 -5.65 3.57 -24.22
C ARG A 181 -4.16 3.51 -23.91
N VAL A 182 -3.38 4.28 -24.66
CA VAL A 182 -1.92 4.20 -24.60
C VAL A 182 -1.31 5.57 -24.42
N LEU A 183 -0.79 5.87 -23.24
CA LEU A 183 0.08 7.04 -23.04
C LEU A 183 1.52 6.62 -23.31
N ASN A 184 2.03 6.96 -24.49
CA ASN A 184 3.37 6.57 -24.92
C ASN A 184 4.35 7.74 -24.83
N LEU A 185 5.13 7.77 -23.74
CA LEU A 185 6.15 8.80 -23.51
C LEU A 185 7.52 8.43 -24.12
N VAL A 186 7.64 7.26 -24.74
CA VAL A 186 8.82 6.83 -25.51
C VAL A 186 8.68 7.27 -26.97
N ASN A 187 7.51 7.06 -27.56
CA ASN A 187 7.18 7.51 -28.91
C ASN A 187 5.88 8.31 -28.86
N LEU A 188 6.02 9.63 -28.72
CA LEU A 188 4.90 10.54 -28.53
C LEU A 188 3.92 10.57 -29.72
N GLU A 189 4.40 10.24 -30.93
CA GLU A 189 3.56 10.20 -32.15
C GLU A 189 2.59 9.00 -32.14
N GLN A 190 2.87 7.99 -31.31
CA GLN A 190 2.02 6.81 -31.14
C GLN A 190 1.26 6.84 -29.81
N SER A 191 1.10 7.99 -29.22
CA SER A 191 0.38 8.18 -27.97
C SER A 191 -1.02 8.71 -28.23
N ASP A 192 -1.97 8.24 -27.43
CA ASP A 192 -3.27 8.92 -27.29
C ASP A 192 -3.06 10.23 -26.51
N GLY A 193 -3.90 11.23 -26.79
CA GLY A 193 -3.81 12.56 -26.19
C GLY A 193 -4.14 12.54 -24.68
N TYR A 194 -3.43 13.38 -23.92
CA TYR A 194 -3.67 13.59 -22.50
C TYR A 194 -3.65 15.08 -22.17
N ASN A 195 -4.81 15.69 -22.02
CA ASN A 195 -4.94 17.08 -21.61
C ASN A 195 -5.36 17.18 -20.14
N PRO A 196 -4.47 17.59 -19.21
CA PRO A 196 -4.79 17.68 -17.81
C PRO A 196 -5.86 18.74 -17.47
N PHE A 197 -6.14 19.70 -18.37
CA PHE A 197 -7.20 20.67 -18.16
C PHE A 197 -8.60 20.03 -18.15
N CYS A 198 -8.81 18.95 -18.88
CA CYS A 198 -10.07 18.20 -18.91
C CYS A 198 -10.43 17.59 -17.55
N TYR A 199 -9.46 17.50 -16.61
CA TYR A 199 -9.64 16.94 -15.28
C TYR A 199 -9.75 17.99 -14.16
N LEU A 200 -9.77 19.29 -14.54
CA LEU A 200 -9.96 20.38 -13.60
C LEU A 200 -11.47 20.58 -13.33
N ARG A 201 -11.87 20.55 -12.08
CA ARG A 201 -13.27 20.72 -11.67
C ARG A 201 -13.50 22.05 -10.96
N ASP A 202 -12.49 22.51 -10.27
CA ASP A 202 -12.54 23.73 -9.46
C ASP A 202 -11.15 24.41 -9.41
N GLU A 203 -11.12 25.62 -8.84
CA GLU A 203 -9.89 26.39 -8.65
C GLU A 203 -8.83 25.62 -7.83
N LYS A 204 -9.24 24.74 -6.91
CA LYS A 204 -8.30 23.95 -6.10
C LYS A 204 -7.55 22.93 -6.94
N ASP A 205 -8.22 22.36 -7.93
CA ASP A 205 -7.57 21.41 -8.84
C ASP A 205 -6.53 22.13 -9.71
N VAL A 206 -6.80 23.37 -10.13
CA VAL A 206 -5.80 24.23 -10.80
C VAL A 206 -4.58 24.46 -9.89
N LEU A 207 -4.79 24.82 -8.62
CA LEU A 207 -3.69 25.00 -7.68
C LEU A 207 -2.85 23.72 -7.51
N LYS A 208 -3.49 22.54 -7.48
CA LYS A 208 -2.80 21.25 -7.43
C LYS A 208 -2.00 20.99 -8.70
N LEU A 209 -2.58 21.24 -9.89
CA LEU A 209 -1.90 21.08 -11.17
C LEU A 209 -0.62 21.92 -11.21
N VAL A 210 -0.71 23.20 -10.87
CA VAL A 210 0.46 24.10 -10.83
C VAL A 210 1.51 23.62 -9.81
N ASN A 211 1.10 23.24 -8.60
CA ASN A 211 2.02 22.75 -7.60
C ASN A 211 2.74 21.47 -8.06
N ASN A 212 2.02 20.53 -8.69
CA ASN A 212 2.60 19.32 -9.24
C ASN A 212 3.60 19.65 -10.36
N LEU A 213 3.26 20.57 -11.25
CA LEU A 213 4.12 21.03 -12.33
C LEU A 213 5.43 21.64 -11.77
N ILE A 214 5.33 22.56 -10.83
CA ILE A 214 6.49 23.17 -10.16
C ILE A 214 7.36 22.11 -9.49
N GLN A 215 6.76 21.22 -8.71
CA GLN A 215 7.49 20.18 -7.99
C GLN A 215 8.16 19.17 -8.93
N SER A 216 7.49 18.79 -10.02
CA SER A 216 8.03 17.80 -10.98
C SER A 216 9.14 18.39 -11.85
N THR A 217 9.16 19.69 -12.05
CA THR A 217 10.19 20.38 -12.87
C THR A 217 11.33 20.97 -12.03
N THR A 218 11.28 20.88 -10.71
CA THR A 218 12.38 21.30 -9.81
C THR A 218 13.39 20.18 -9.63
N PRO A 219 14.70 20.35 -9.92
CA PRO A 219 15.71 19.31 -9.78
C PRO A 219 15.83 18.81 -8.34
N LYS A 220 15.96 17.49 -8.14
CA LYS A 220 16.23 16.90 -6.81
C LYS A 220 17.61 17.35 -6.33
N GLY A 221 17.70 17.86 -5.08
CA GLY A 221 18.97 18.24 -4.48
C GLY A 221 19.47 19.64 -4.86
N SER A 222 18.73 20.42 -5.66
CA SER A 222 18.96 21.86 -5.70
C SER A 222 18.58 22.38 -4.30
N HIS A 223 19.59 22.91 -3.58
CA HIS A 223 19.29 23.78 -2.44
C HIS A 223 18.28 24.81 -2.93
N GLU A 224 17.15 24.93 -2.25
CA GLU A 224 16.11 25.87 -2.63
C GLU A 224 16.78 27.22 -2.86
N SER A 225 16.91 27.60 -4.15
CA SER A 225 17.07 29.01 -4.49
C SER A 225 15.93 29.72 -3.77
N ASP A 226 16.19 30.89 -3.21
CA ASP A 226 15.25 31.68 -2.43
C ASP A 226 13.79 31.34 -2.74
N PRO A 227 12.98 30.91 -1.74
CA PRO A 227 11.57 30.50 -1.93
C PRO A 227 10.71 31.56 -2.63
N PHE A 228 11.18 32.80 -2.69
CA PHE A 228 10.55 33.89 -3.42
C PHE A 228 10.34 33.54 -4.91
N TRP A 229 11.36 33.05 -5.60
CA TRP A 229 11.29 32.77 -7.04
C TRP A 229 10.24 31.73 -7.35
N THR A 230 10.26 30.61 -6.65
CA THR A 230 9.29 29.53 -6.81
C THR A 230 7.86 30.01 -6.52
N LYS A 231 7.66 30.84 -5.49
CA LYS A 231 6.34 31.38 -5.17
C LYS A 231 5.83 32.35 -6.24
N ALA A 232 6.71 33.19 -6.79
CA ALA A 232 6.35 34.14 -7.82
C ALA A 232 6.01 33.45 -9.15
N GLU A 233 6.80 32.44 -9.58
CA GLU A 233 6.47 31.57 -10.72
C GLU A 233 5.12 30.86 -10.51
N THR A 234 4.90 30.32 -9.30
CA THR A 234 3.65 29.67 -8.94
C THR A 234 2.47 30.62 -9.10
N ALA A 235 2.58 31.85 -8.61
CA ALA A 235 1.52 32.86 -8.72
C ALA A 235 1.19 33.19 -10.17
N LEU A 236 2.21 33.39 -11.02
CA LEU A 236 2.03 33.66 -12.44
C LEU A 236 1.35 32.51 -13.17
N LEU A 237 1.82 31.27 -12.96
CA LEU A 237 1.21 30.08 -13.58
C LEU A 237 -0.22 29.86 -13.09
N GLN A 238 -0.48 30.06 -11.80
CA GLN A 238 -1.84 29.98 -11.25
C GLN A 238 -2.75 31.03 -11.89
N ALA A 239 -2.27 32.27 -12.06
CA ALA A 239 -3.04 33.33 -12.70
C ALA A 239 -3.44 32.94 -14.13
N ILE A 240 -2.48 32.49 -14.95
CA ILE A 240 -2.70 32.17 -16.36
C ILE A 240 -3.61 30.93 -16.49
N ILE A 241 -3.34 29.84 -15.75
CA ILE A 241 -4.12 28.62 -15.86
C ILE A 241 -5.54 28.81 -15.33
N LEU A 242 -5.72 29.56 -14.22
CA LEU A 242 -7.05 29.94 -13.71
C LEU A 242 -7.83 30.79 -14.73
N MET A 243 -7.15 31.73 -15.38
CA MET A 243 -7.76 32.57 -16.41
C MET A 243 -8.22 31.72 -17.59
N LEU A 244 -7.38 30.81 -18.11
CA LEU A 244 -7.76 29.90 -19.18
C LEU A 244 -8.92 28.98 -18.75
N PHE A 245 -8.87 28.42 -17.56
CA PHE A 245 -9.91 27.55 -17.03
C PHE A 245 -11.28 28.26 -16.87
N GLN A 246 -11.29 29.54 -16.49
CA GLN A 246 -12.50 30.29 -16.20
C GLN A 246 -13.08 31.08 -17.37
N GLU A 247 -12.24 31.52 -18.30
CA GLU A 247 -12.62 32.50 -19.34
C GLU A 247 -12.42 31.97 -20.77
N ALA A 248 -11.53 30.97 -20.97
CA ALA A 248 -11.26 30.45 -22.31
C ALA A 248 -12.22 29.31 -22.67
N PRO A 249 -12.56 29.14 -23.95
CA PRO A 249 -13.30 27.98 -24.44
C PRO A 249 -12.46 26.71 -24.28
N GLU A 250 -13.12 25.54 -24.19
CA GLU A 250 -12.50 24.26 -23.89
C GLU A 250 -11.32 23.91 -24.79
N TYR A 251 -11.41 24.23 -26.11
CA TYR A 251 -10.33 23.95 -27.06
C TYR A 251 -9.06 24.81 -26.85
N GLU A 252 -9.16 25.89 -26.07
CA GLU A 252 -8.02 26.74 -25.68
C GLU A 252 -7.49 26.38 -24.27
N GLN A 253 -8.14 25.48 -23.57
CA GLN A 253 -7.72 25.04 -22.26
C GLN A 253 -6.65 23.95 -22.35
N ASN A 254 -5.42 24.34 -22.67
CA ASN A 254 -4.27 23.44 -22.83
C ASN A 254 -2.94 24.17 -22.57
N PHE A 255 -1.85 23.41 -22.50
CA PHE A 255 -0.52 24.00 -22.24
C PHE A 255 0.03 24.81 -23.40
N SER A 256 -0.34 24.51 -24.64
CA SER A 256 0.03 25.32 -25.80
C SER A 256 -0.49 26.75 -25.66
N MET A 257 -1.72 26.90 -25.15
CA MET A 257 -2.30 28.21 -24.88
C MET A 257 -1.63 28.92 -23.70
N VAL A 258 -1.24 28.17 -22.65
CA VAL A 258 -0.44 28.75 -21.54
C VAL A 258 0.84 29.38 -22.07
N MET A 259 1.55 28.71 -22.98
CA MET A 259 2.77 29.23 -23.60
C MET A 259 2.51 30.48 -24.42
N ARG A 260 1.45 30.49 -25.26
CA ARG A 260 1.05 31.67 -26.03
C ARG A 260 0.69 32.85 -25.17
N VAL A 261 -0.01 32.62 -24.05
CA VAL A 261 -0.35 33.69 -23.10
C VAL A 261 0.90 34.27 -22.42
N LEU A 262 1.90 33.42 -22.11
CA LEU A 262 3.18 33.89 -21.56
C LEU A 262 3.94 34.81 -22.55
N GLU A 263 3.83 34.58 -23.84
CA GLU A 263 4.44 35.46 -24.87
C GLU A 263 3.87 36.88 -24.84
N TYR A 264 2.62 37.06 -24.41
CA TYR A 264 1.99 38.36 -24.24
C TYR A 264 2.38 39.08 -22.97
N ALA A 265 3.15 38.43 -22.07
CA ALA A 265 3.65 38.98 -20.81
C ALA A 265 4.96 39.75 -21.06
N GLU A 266 4.90 40.85 -21.80
CA GLU A 266 6.08 41.72 -22.00
C GLU A 266 6.39 42.55 -20.78
N VAL A 267 7.65 42.54 -20.34
CA VAL A 267 8.18 43.44 -19.28
C VAL A 267 9.34 44.24 -19.85
N ARG A 268 9.21 45.56 -19.87
CA ARG A 268 10.30 46.50 -20.27
C ARG A 268 11.02 47.00 -19.04
N GLU A 269 12.33 46.79 -18.99
CA GLU A 269 13.14 47.18 -17.83
C GLU A 269 13.25 48.71 -17.64
N GLU A 270 13.16 49.41 -18.76
CA GLU A 270 13.35 50.89 -18.81
C GLU A 270 12.06 51.69 -18.58
N ASP A 271 10.90 51.01 -18.68
CA ASP A 271 9.58 51.65 -18.54
C ASP A 271 8.69 50.83 -17.59
N GLU A 272 8.70 51.20 -16.32
CA GLU A 272 7.83 50.59 -15.29
C GLU A 272 6.34 50.84 -15.51
N ARG A 273 5.98 51.75 -16.41
CA ARG A 273 4.59 52.07 -16.75
C ARG A 273 4.11 51.31 -17.99
N HIS A 274 4.99 50.49 -18.58
CA HIS A 274 4.61 49.67 -19.75
C HIS A 274 3.48 48.72 -19.38
N VAL A 275 2.40 48.81 -20.14
CA VAL A 275 1.24 47.93 -20.01
C VAL A 275 1.32 46.86 -21.11
N SER A 276 1.53 45.62 -20.72
CA SER A 276 1.56 44.47 -21.64
C SER A 276 0.16 44.09 -22.08
N PRO A 277 0.03 43.38 -23.22
CA PRO A 277 -1.26 42.82 -23.63
C PRO A 277 -1.88 41.89 -22.54
N LEU A 278 -1.06 41.20 -21.78
CA LEU A 278 -1.51 40.40 -20.67
C LEU A 278 -2.09 41.26 -19.52
N ASP A 279 -1.50 42.42 -19.23
CA ASP A 279 -2.06 43.36 -18.26
C ASP A 279 -3.47 43.80 -18.65
N LEU A 280 -3.66 44.18 -19.91
CA LEU A 280 -4.95 44.62 -20.42
C LEU A 280 -6.02 43.49 -20.34
N LEU A 281 -5.60 42.25 -20.57
CA LEU A 281 -6.47 41.09 -20.42
C LEU A 281 -6.94 40.92 -18.97
N PHE A 282 -6.02 40.91 -18.01
CA PHE A 282 -6.36 40.80 -16.59
C PHE A 282 -7.16 42.02 -16.06
N GLU A 283 -6.89 43.23 -16.53
CA GLU A 283 -7.72 44.38 -16.22
C GLU A 283 -9.15 44.23 -16.74
N SER A 284 -9.33 43.68 -17.95
CA SER A 284 -10.65 43.42 -18.52
C SER A 284 -11.45 42.41 -17.67
N ILE A 285 -10.75 41.40 -17.15
CA ILE A 285 -11.36 40.39 -16.25
C ILE A 285 -11.70 41.05 -14.90
N GLU A 286 -10.82 41.83 -14.35
CA GLU A 286 -11.05 42.53 -13.07
C GLU A 286 -12.29 43.43 -13.11
N ARG A 287 -12.49 44.16 -14.22
CA ARG A 287 -13.69 44.99 -14.39
C ARG A 287 -14.98 44.18 -14.39
N ARG A 288 -14.95 42.95 -14.90
CA ARG A 288 -16.11 42.03 -14.99
C ARG A 288 -16.30 41.21 -13.71
N LYS A 289 -15.16 40.75 -13.14
CA LYS A 289 -15.11 39.84 -11.98
C LYS A 289 -14.06 40.33 -10.98
N PRO A 290 -14.34 41.32 -10.15
CA PRO A 290 -13.35 41.94 -9.20
C PRO A 290 -12.78 40.93 -8.20
N ASP A 291 -13.55 39.90 -7.86
CA ASP A 291 -13.17 38.89 -6.87
C ASP A 291 -12.46 37.66 -7.49
N SER A 292 -12.12 37.71 -8.79
CA SER A 292 -11.46 36.60 -9.47
C SER A 292 -10.15 36.22 -8.80
N VAL A 293 -9.98 34.92 -8.51
CA VAL A 293 -8.73 34.35 -7.94
C VAL A 293 -7.59 34.52 -8.95
N ALA A 294 -7.86 34.37 -10.26
CA ALA A 294 -6.88 34.57 -11.31
C ALA A 294 -6.28 36.00 -11.25
N VAL A 295 -7.13 37.04 -11.12
CA VAL A 295 -6.70 38.42 -10.99
C VAL A 295 -5.88 38.64 -9.73
N ARG A 296 -6.29 38.05 -8.60
CA ARG A 296 -5.52 38.17 -7.34
C ARG A 296 -4.14 37.55 -7.49
N GLN A 297 -4.00 36.39 -8.10
CA GLN A 297 -2.70 35.76 -8.33
C GLN A 297 -1.84 36.57 -9.30
N TYR A 298 -2.44 37.15 -10.35
CA TYR A 298 -1.73 38.02 -11.25
C TYR A 298 -1.19 39.28 -10.54
N LYS A 299 -1.97 39.90 -9.66
CA LYS A 299 -1.52 41.02 -8.83
C LYS A 299 -0.34 40.66 -7.94
N VAL A 300 -0.31 39.42 -7.39
CA VAL A 300 0.86 38.97 -6.61
C VAL A 300 2.12 38.94 -7.50
N PHE A 301 2.02 38.42 -8.73
CA PHE A 301 3.13 38.47 -9.67
C PHE A 301 3.57 39.91 -9.97
N LYS A 302 2.64 40.85 -10.18
CA LYS A 302 2.90 42.27 -10.49
C LYS A 302 3.53 43.06 -9.34
N LEU A 303 3.55 42.50 -8.11
CA LEU A 303 4.33 43.09 -7.02
C LEU A 303 5.85 43.04 -7.28
N ALA A 304 6.28 42.11 -8.15
CA ALA A 304 7.65 42.10 -8.62
C ALA A 304 7.84 43.16 -9.69
N ALA A 305 8.78 44.06 -9.50
CA ALA A 305 9.03 45.20 -10.41
C ALA A 305 10.18 44.92 -11.39
N GLY A 306 10.11 45.48 -12.57
CA GLY A 306 11.18 45.59 -13.56
C GLY A 306 11.99 44.32 -13.81
N LYS A 307 13.26 44.29 -13.47
CA LYS A 307 14.18 43.18 -13.67
C LYS A 307 13.71 41.87 -13.00
N THR A 308 13.10 41.99 -11.82
CA THR A 308 12.60 40.82 -11.06
C THR A 308 11.44 40.14 -11.81
N ALA A 309 10.47 40.92 -12.30
CA ALA A 309 9.35 40.39 -13.08
C ALA A 309 9.83 39.71 -14.37
N LYS A 310 10.81 40.32 -15.08
CA LYS A 310 11.42 39.71 -16.28
C LYS A 310 12.11 38.37 -15.96
N SER A 311 12.86 38.33 -14.84
CA SER A 311 13.53 37.10 -14.41
C SER A 311 12.52 35.99 -14.08
N ILE A 312 11.38 36.31 -13.47
CA ILE A 312 10.30 35.36 -13.19
C ILE A 312 9.70 34.82 -14.52
N LEU A 313 9.45 35.70 -15.48
CA LEU A 313 8.95 35.29 -16.81
C LEU A 313 9.92 34.34 -17.51
N VAL A 314 11.23 34.68 -17.54
CA VAL A 314 12.26 33.82 -18.14
C VAL A 314 12.32 32.47 -17.45
N SER A 315 12.31 32.44 -16.12
CA SER A 315 12.34 31.20 -15.34
C SER A 315 11.10 30.34 -15.61
N THR A 316 9.93 30.95 -15.67
CA THR A 316 8.67 30.26 -16.00
C THR A 316 8.71 29.69 -17.43
N ALA A 317 9.19 30.47 -18.42
CA ALA A 317 9.31 30.03 -19.80
C ALA A 317 10.31 28.86 -19.94
N VAL A 318 11.46 28.90 -19.25
CA VAL A 318 12.43 27.81 -19.22
C VAL A 318 11.82 26.55 -18.60
N ARG A 319 11.06 26.68 -17.53
CA ARG A 319 10.36 25.57 -16.90
C ARG A 319 9.35 24.88 -17.82
N LEU A 320 8.66 25.64 -18.63
CA LEU A 320 7.67 25.16 -19.59
C LEU A 320 8.27 24.86 -20.97
N ALA A 321 9.57 25.04 -21.19
CA ALA A 321 10.21 24.79 -22.48
C ALA A 321 9.90 23.43 -23.11
N PRO A 322 9.74 22.32 -22.38
CA PRO A 322 9.31 21.04 -22.97
C PRO A 322 7.98 21.13 -23.73
N PHE A 323 7.05 21.98 -23.32
CA PHE A 323 5.76 22.18 -24.01
C PHE A 323 5.88 22.95 -25.32
N ASN A 324 7.07 23.44 -25.70
CA ASN A 324 7.32 23.98 -27.02
C ASN A 324 7.61 22.91 -28.10
N LEU A 325 7.84 21.66 -27.67
CA LEU A 325 8.04 20.58 -28.63
C LEU A 325 6.71 20.21 -29.30
N PRO A 326 6.66 20.17 -30.65
CA PRO A 326 5.40 19.90 -31.38
C PRO A 326 4.73 18.59 -30.93
N GLN A 327 5.51 17.57 -30.61
CA GLN A 327 4.98 16.27 -30.13
C GLN A 327 4.32 16.38 -28.77
N ILE A 328 4.87 17.19 -27.85
CA ILE A 328 4.27 17.45 -26.53
C ILE A 328 3.03 18.31 -26.65
N GLN A 329 3.05 19.29 -27.57
CA GLN A 329 1.87 20.11 -27.86
C GLN A 329 0.73 19.23 -28.36
N ALA A 330 0.97 18.39 -29.36
CA ALA A 330 -0.03 17.45 -29.89
C ALA A 330 -0.56 16.50 -28.82
N LEU A 331 0.33 15.98 -27.94
CA LEU A 331 -0.04 15.10 -26.84
C LEU A 331 -0.98 15.79 -25.85
N THR A 332 -0.79 17.09 -25.56
CA THR A 332 -1.50 17.82 -24.50
C THR A 332 -2.62 18.73 -24.97
N GLU A 333 -2.87 18.79 -26.30
CA GLU A 333 -3.88 19.65 -26.89
C GLU A 333 -5.30 19.09 -26.71
N HIS A 334 -5.45 17.78 -26.78
CA HIS A 334 -6.73 17.08 -26.63
C HIS A 334 -6.62 15.91 -25.66
N ASP A 335 -7.75 15.35 -25.23
CA ASP A 335 -7.80 14.25 -24.26
C ASP A 335 -8.52 13.02 -24.83
N ASP A 336 -7.77 11.94 -25.07
CA ASP A 336 -8.29 10.63 -25.45
C ASP A 336 -8.29 9.67 -24.25
N MET A 337 -7.67 10.07 -23.13
CA MET A 337 -7.52 9.21 -21.97
C MET A 337 -8.82 9.02 -21.20
N ASP A 338 -9.75 9.99 -21.22
CA ASP A 338 -11.04 9.95 -20.54
C ASP A 338 -11.00 9.19 -19.20
N LEU A 339 -10.10 9.65 -18.30
CA LEU A 339 -9.80 8.95 -17.05
C LEU A 339 -11.01 8.83 -16.13
N TYR A 340 -12.05 9.63 -16.33
CA TYR A 340 -13.29 9.54 -15.57
C TYR A 340 -14.05 8.23 -15.81
N THR A 341 -13.85 7.59 -16.97
CA THR A 341 -14.51 6.30 -17.28
C THR A 341 -13.78 5.07 -16.75
N LEU A 342 -12.59 5.26 -16.15
CA LEU A 342 -11.90 4.19 -15.44
C LEU A 342 -12.74 3.69 -14.28
N GLY A 343 -13.07 2.41 -14.27
CA GLY A 343 -13.94 1.80 -13.26
C GLY A 343 -15.40 1.69 -13.67
N GLU A 344 -15.89 2.52 -14.61
CA GLU A 344 -17.26 2.46 -15.12
C GLU A 344 -17.39 1.58 -16.38
N LYS A 345 -16.37 1.64 -17.25
CA LYS A 345 -16.27 0.83 -18.46
C LYS A 345 -15.08 -0.10 -18.37
N LYS A 346 -15.01 -1.10 -19.27
CA LYS A 346 -13.83 -1.95 -19.42
C LYS A 346 -12.72 -1.13 -20.11
N VAL A 347 -11.79 -0.61 -19.33
CA VAL A 347 -10.67 0.19 -19.83
C VAL A 347 -9.35 -0.46 -19.43
N ALA A 348 -8.40 -0.47 -20.36
CA ALA A 348 -7.02 -0.84 -20.09
C ALA A 348 -6.10 0.30 -20.55
N LEU A 349 -5.54 1.03 -19.61
CA LEU A 349 -4.62 2.13 -19.83
C LEU A 349 -3.19 1.65 -19.68
N TYR A 350 -2.40 1.82 -20.72
CA TYR A 350 -0.96 1.53 -20.74
C TYR A 350 -0.17 2.84 -20.71
N ALA A 351 0.64 3.02 -19.68
CA ALA A 351 1.59 4.12 -19.62
C ALA A 351 2.98 3.58 -19.98
N VAL A 352 3.38 3.81 -21.23
CA VAL A 352 4.71 3.45 -21.74
C VAL A 352 5.69 4.57 -21.39
N ILE A 353 6.59 4.29 -20.44
CA ILE A 353 7.54 5.26 -19.91
C ILE A 353 8.97 4.83 -20.19
N PRO A 354 9.90 5.75 -20.53
CA PRO A 354 11.27 5.37 -20.82
C PRO A 354 12.02 4.86 -19.58
N ASP A 355 12.79 3.77 -19.74
CA ASP A 355 13.57 3.16 -18.66
C ASP A 355 14.72 4.06 -18.17
N ASN A 356 15.33 4.84 -19.09
CA ASN A 356 16.58 5.57 -18.87
C ASN A 356 16.44 7.09 -18.96
N ASP A 357 15.27 7.60 -19.30
CA ASP A 357 15.03 9.03 -19.47
C ASP A 357 13.99 9.53 -18.46
N ASN A 358 14.45 10.36 -17.52
CA ASN A 358 13.60 10.98 -16.51
C ASN A 358 13.10 12.37 -16.94
N THR A 359 13.30 12.78 -18.19
CA THR A 359 12.97 14.13 -18.69
C THR A 359 11.46 14.39 -18.55
N PHE A 360 10.63 13.40 -18.83
CA PHE A 360 9.17 13.52 -18.80
C PHE A 360 8.49 12.72 -17.69
N VAL A 361 9.21 11.81 -17.02
CA VAL A 361 8.65 10.92 -16.01
C VAL A 361 9.55 10.86 -14.78
N ARG A 362 9.03 11.26 -13.64
CA ARG A 362 9.62 10.91 -12.35
C ARG A 362 8.88 9.70 -11.80
N PRO A 363 9.54 8.53 -11.64
CA PRO A 363 8.89 7.28 -11.18
C PRO A 363 8.23 7.36 -9.80
N ASP A 364 8.63 8.34 -9.02
CA ASP A 364 8.12 8.60 -7.65
C ASP A 364 6.89 9.52 -7.61
N ARG A 365 6.47 10.05 -8.77
CA ARG A 365 5.27 10.89 -8.86
C ARG A 365 4.54 10.60 -10.16
N ALA A 366 3.71 9.58 -10.15
CA ALA A 366 2.73 9.42 -11.21
C ALA A 366 1.92 10.73 -11.31
N PRO A 367 1.69 11.28 -12.51
CA PRO A 367 0.92 12.52 -12.67
C PRO A 367 -0.53 12.40 -12.22
N CYS A 368 -0.98 11.21 -11.94
CA CYS A 368 -2.30 10.93 -11.39
C CYS A 368 -2.19 10.64 -9.89
N ASN A 369 -2.99 11.32 -9.09
CA ASN A 369 -3.33 10.90 -7.74
C ASN A 369 -3.94 9.49 -7.78
N ALA A 370 -3.13 8.46 -7.92
CA ALA A 370 -3.55 7.07 -7.86
C ALA A 370 -4.25 6.71 -6.54
N GLU A 371 -4.06 7.56 -5.50
CA GLU A 371 -4.75 7.43 -4.22
C GLU A 371 -6.26 7.69 -4.26
N LYS A 372 -6.79 8.30 -5.34
CA LYS A 372 -8.23 8.60 -5.46
C LYS A 372 -9.04 7.58 -6.27
N TRP A 373 -8.39 6.58 -6.87
CA TRP A 373 -9.06 5.60 -7.73
C TRP A 373 -9.45 4.30 -7.02
N TYR A 374 -9.42 4.29 -5.69
CA TYR A 374 -10.18 3.32 -4.93
C TYR A 374 -11.65 3.78 -4.91
N CYS A 375 -12.43 3.34 -5.89
CA CYS A 375 -13.88 3.28 -5.73
C CYS A 375 -14.18 2.15 -4.74
N PRO A 376 -14.73 2.44 -3.54
CA PRO A 376 -15.44 1.41 -2.80
C PRO A 376 -16.72 1.12 -3.60
N ALA A 377 -16.83 -0.11 -4.10
CA ALA A 377 -18.10 -0.66 -4.57
C ALA A 377 -19.04 -0.87 -3.39
#